data_a38a56fdda46ac6cdcabb9d40767abfa
#
_entry.id   a38a56fdda46ac6cdcabb9d40767abfa
#
_cell.length_a   1.000
_cell.length_b   1.000
_cell.length_c   1.000
_cell.angle_alpha   90.00
_cell.angle_beta   90.00
_cell.angle_gamma   90.00
#
_symmetry.space_group_name_H-M   'P 1'
#
loop_
_entity.id
_entity.type
_entity.pdbx_description
1 polymer ?
#
loop_
_entity_poly.entity_id
_entity_poly.type
_entity_poly.pdbx_seq_one_letter_code
_entity_poly.pdbx_strand_id
1 'polypeptide(L)'
;MNQKEHEHLSAICQCGKVKFEALGPPILTCSCYCTSCQEAGHRFEQLTSAPPVLDPDSGTGLVLYRKDRVQCATGQEYLKEHRLKPDSPTRRVVAMCCNSAMFLDFTKGHWLSMYRSRFPTGAPPIEMRVMTNERRVGVALADDLPNHGGRSGKFMLKLIASWIAMGLRRPEITLGKTAHRAQ
;
A
#
# COMPACT_ATOMS: atom_id res chain seq x y z
N MET A 1 -9.56 -22.02 -22.10
CA MET A 1 -8.85 -20.72 -22.20
C MET A 1 -9.13 -19.95 -20.93
N ASN A 2 -8.08 -19.72 -20.15
CA ASN A 2 -8.18 -19.29 -18.75
C ASN A 2 -8.35 -17.76 -18.66
N GLN A 3 -9.51 -17.28 -18.19
CA GLN A 3 -9.86 -15.85 -18.04
C GLN A 3 -9.09 -15.11 -16.92
N LYS A 4 -8.00 -15.66 -16.40
CA LYS A 4 -7.20 -15.08 -15.30
C LYS A 4 -6.10 -14.11 -15.73
N GLU A 5 -5.95 -13.79 -17.00
CA GLU A 5 -4.74 -13.10 -17.49
C GLU A 5 -4.83 -11.57 -17.57
N HIS A 6 -5.99 -10.96 -17.33
CA HIS A 6 -6.16 -9.49 -17.46
C HIS A 6 -6.98 -8.85 -16.35
N GLU A 7 -6.78 -9.28 -15.13
CA GLU A 7 -7.41 -8.58 -14.01
C GLU A 7 -6.69 -7.25 -13.78
N HIS A 8 -7.30 -6.17 -14.25
CA HIS A 8 -6.89 -4.80 -13.94
C HIS A 8 -7.63 -4.33 -12.70
N LEU A 9 -6.88 -3.92 -11.69
CA LEU A 9 -7.43 -3.26 -10.52
C LEU A 9 -7.04 -1.79 -10.52
N SER A 10 -8.01 -0.92 -10.26
CA SER A 10 -7.76 0.51 -10.14
C SER A 10 -7.76 0.92 -8.67
N ALA A 11 -6.68 1.56 -8.23
CA ALA A 11 -6.62 2.23 -6.95
C ALA A 11 -6.86 3.73 -7.14
N ILE A 12 -7.89 4.26 -6.50
CA ILE A 12 -8.40 5.61 -6.74
C ILE A 12 -8.41 6.40 -5.43
N CYS A 13 -7.96 7.64 -5.46
CA CYS A 13 -8.11 8.56 -4.33
C CYS A 13 -9.58 8.94 -4.13
N GLN A 14 -9.95 9.41 -2.95
CA GLN A 14 -11.35 9.66 -2.61
C GLN A 14 -12.07 10.60 -3.55
N CYS A 15 -11.41 11.64 -4.05
CA CYS A 15 -12.02 12.60 -4.99
C CYS A 15 -11.91 12.20 -6.47
N GLY A 16 -11.31 11.05 -6.78
CA GLY A 16 -11.19 10.52 -8.14
C GLY A 16 -10.07 11.12 -9.01
N LYS A 17 -9.39 12.18 -8.57
CA LYS A 17 -8.36 12.86 -9.42
C LYS A 17 -7.10 12.04 -9.63
N VAL A 18 -6.71 11.24 -8.63
CA VAL A 18 -5.54 10.35 -8.71
C VAL A 18 -6.00 8.93 -8.91
N LYS A 19 -5.49 8.29 -9.97
CA LYS A 19 -5.78 6.90 -10.30
C LYS A 19 -4.50 6.15 -10.63
N PHE A 20 -4.33 4.99 -10.01
CA PHE A 20 -3.31 4.00 -10.34
C PHE A 20 -3.96 2.77 -10.95
N GLU A 21 -3.33 2.22 -11.97
CA GLU A 21 -3.68 0.93 -12.54
C GLU A 21 -2.66 -0.12 -12.08
N ALA A 22 -3.18 -1.24 -11.59
CA ALA A 22 -2.41 -2.40 -11.19
C ALA A 22 -2.74 -3.58 -12.10
N LEU A 23 -1.72 -4.14 -12.76
CA LEU A 23 -1.85 -5.15 -13.79
C LEU A 23 -1.63 -6.57 -13.23
N GLY A 24 -2.55 -7.47 -13.53
CA GLY A 24 -2.49 -8.88 -13.13
C GLY A 24 -2.66 -9.08 -11.62
N PRO A 25 -2.37 -10.29 -11.13
CA PRO A 25 -2.60 -10.63 -9.73
C PRO A 25 -1.62 -9.91 -8.79
N PRO A 26 -2.07 -9.54 -7.58
CA PRO A 26 -1.17 -9.05 -6.53
C PRO A 26 -0.20 -10.15 -6.08
N ILE A 27 0.90 -9.75 -5.46
CA ILE A 27 1.83 -10.68 -4.80
C ILE A 27 1.12 -11.34 -3.62
N LEU A 28 0.47 -10.52 -2.80
CA LEU A 28 -0.36 -10.94 -1.66
C LEU A 28 -1.17 -9.76 -1.12
N THR A 29 -2.15 -10.08 -0.29
CA THR A 29 -2.93 -9.09 0.46
C THR A 29 -2.82 -9.39 1.94
N CYS A 30 -2.54 -8.37 2.76
CA CYS A 30 -2.40 -8.55 4.21
C CYS A 30 -2.94 -7.35 4.99
N SER A 31 -3.27 -7.57 6.27
CA SER A 31 -3.42 -6.49 7.24
C SER A 31 -2.15 -6.41 8.09
N CYS A 32 -1.54 -5.23 8.15
CA CYS A 32 -0.28 -4.99 8.84
C CYS A 32 -0.49 -4.19 10.13
N TYR A 33 0.03 -4.71 11.25
CA TYR A 33 -0.10 -4.09 12.57
C TYR A 33 1.21 -3.47 13.08
N CYS A 34 2.22 -3.30 12.22
CA CYS A 34 3.49 -2.73 12.68
C CYS A 34 3.33 -1.26 13.13
N THR A 35 4.12 -0.89 14.13
CA THR A 35 4.12 0.46 14.73
C THR A 35 4.18 1.57 13.66
N SER A 36 5.00 1.38 12.61
CA SER A 36 5.14 2.41 11.57
C SER A 36 3.90 2.55 10.68
N CYS A 37 3.11 1.48 10.48
CA CYS A 37 1.84 1.56 9.74
C CYS A 37 0.78 2.26 10.59
N GLN A 38 0.67 1.92 11.86
CA GLN A 38 -0.25 2.56 12.81
C GLN A 38 0.06 4.05 12.96
N GLU A 39 1.34 4.40 13.16
CA GLU A 39 1.77 5.81 13.27
C GLU A 39 1.44 6.60 11.99
N ALA A 40 1.71 6.03 10.83
CA ALA A 40 1.39 6.69 9.56
C ALA A 40 -0.12 6.86 9.36
N GLY A 41 -0.91 5.84 9.70
CA GLY A 41 -2.36 5.91 9.63
C GLY A 41 -2.89 7.05 10.48
N HIS A 42 -2.51 7.13 11.75
CA HIS A 42 -2.92 8.22 12.65
C HIS A 42 -2.51 9.60 12.12
N ARG A 43 -1.27 9.75 11.60
CA ARG A 43 -0.83 11.04 11.04
C ARG A 43 -1.64 11.45 9.81
N PHE A 44 -1.99 10.50 8.94
CA PHE A 44 -2.73 10.82 7.72
C PHE A 44 -4.20 11.10 8.00
N GLU A 45 -4.82 10.40 8.94
CA GLU A 45 -6.20 10.64 9.35
C GLU A 45 -6.40 12.01 10.04
N GLN A 46 -5.33 12.63 10.53
CA GLN A 46 -5.35 14.02 11.05
C GLN A 46 -5.33 15.08 9.95
N LEU A 47 -5.05 14.71 8.69
CA LEU A 47 -5.10 15.67 7.59
C LEU A 47 -6.55 16.04 7.29
N THR A 48 -6.78 17.30 6.92
CA THR A 48 -8.12 17.82 6.63
C THR A 48 -8.84 16.97 5.58
N SER A 49 -10.03 16.48 5.93
CA SER A 49 -10.88 15.67 5.05
C SER A 49 -10.20 14.40 4.51
N ALA A 50 -9.17 13.91 5.18
CA ALA A 50 -8.53 12.66 4.80
C ALA A 50 -9.47 11.47 5.04
N PRO A 51 -9.54 10.51 4.11
CA PRO A 51 -10.29 9.29 4.33
C PRO A 51 -9.57 8.36 5.31
N PRO A 52 -10.31 7.45 5.98
CA PRO A 52 -9.71 6.47 6.88
C PRO A 52 -8.60 5.65 6.21
N VAL A 53 -7.57 5.37 6.98
CA VAL A 53 -6.40 4.56 6.61
C VAL A 53 -6.34 3.28 7.41
N LEU A 54 -6.64 3.38 8.71
CA LEU A 54 -6.64 2.26 9.63
C LEU A 54 -8.01 1.57 9.64
N ASP A 55 -7.96 0.25 9.73
CA ASP A 55 -9.14 -0.56 10.01
C ASP A 55 -9.56 -0.38 11.50
N PRO A 56 -10.80 -0.75 11.89
CA PRO A 56 -11.28 -0.58 13.28
C PRO A 56 -10.40 -1.26 14.33
N ASP A 57 -9.69 -2.31 13.97
CA ASP A 57 -8.73 -3.03 14.81
C ASP A 57 -7.31 -2.45 14.76
N SER A 58 -7.16 -1.24 14.20
CA SER A 58 -5.89 -0.52 13.99
C SER A 58 -4.93 -1.23 13.01
N GLY A 59 -5.38 -2.22 12.29
CA GLY A 59 -4.65 -2.81 11.17
C GLY A 59 -4.61 -1.87 9.97
N THR A 60 -3.68 -2.11 9.08
CA THR A 60 -3.61 -1.42 7.78
C THR A 60 -3.75 -2.46 6.67
N GLY A 61 -4.88 -2.43 5.97
CA GLY A 61 -5.12 -3.29 4.83
C GLY A 61 -4.23 -2.90 3.64
N LEU A 62 -3.42 -3.84 3.14
CA LEU A 62 -2.45 -3.63 2.08
C LEU A 62 -2.59 -4.67 0.98
N VAL A 63 -2.50 -4.22 -0.27
CA VAL A 63 -2.40 -5.04 -1.47
C VAL A 63 -1.01 -4.84 -2.07
N LEU A 64 -0.19 -5.89 -2.09
CA LEU A 64 1.18 -5.81 -2.56
C LEU A 64 1.27 -6.15 -4.04
N TYR A 65 1.81 -5.22 -4.82
CA TYR A 65 2.05 -5.38 -6.25
C TYR A 65 3.53 -5.21 -6.59
N ARG A 66 3.96 -5.89 -7.63
CA ARG A 66 5.26 -5.63 -8.27
C ARG A 66 5.29 -4.19 -8.80
N LYS A 67 6.40 -3.48 -8.62
CA LYS A 67 6.54 -2.09 -9.10
C LYS A 67 6.38 -1.96 -10.63
N ASP A 68 6.78 -2.96 -11.39
CA ASP A 68 6.66 -2.98 -12.85
C ASP A 68 5.23 -3.25 -13.35
N ARG A 69 4.28 -3.47 -12.44
CA ARG A 69 2.87 -3.71 -12.75
C ARG A 69 1.94 -2.61 -12.23
N VAL A 70 2.49 -1.54 -11.72
CA VAL A 70 1.71 -0.41 -11.19
C VAL A 70 2.12 0.86 -11.91
N GLN A 71 1.16 1.58 -12.47
CA GLN A 71 1.38 2.86 -13.13
C GLN A 71 0.36 3.90 -12.68
N CYS A 72 0.80 5.15 -12.59
CA CYS A 72 -0.10 6.28 -12.39
C CYS A 72 -0.80 6.61 -13.71
N ALA A 73 -2.11 6.42 -13.76
CA ALA A 73 -2.91 6.72 -14.95
C ALA A 73 -3.31 8.20 -15.01
N THR A 74 -3.63 8.80 -13.85
CA THR A 74 -4.00 10.22 -13.76
C THR A 74 -3.56 10.84 -12.45
N GLY A 75 -3.38 12.17 -12.42
CA GLY A 75 -3.20 12.94 -11.20
C GLY A 75 -1.83 12.84 -10.55
N GLN A 76 -0.79 12.52 -11.33
CA GLN A 76 0.58 12.40 -10.83
C GLN A 76 1.07 13.70 -10.14
N GLU A 77 0.60 14.85 -10.60
CA GLU A 77 0.92 16.18 -10.06
C GLU A 77 0.40 16.40 -8.62
N TYR A 78 -0.60 15.63 -8.19
CA TYR A 78 -1.14 15.70 -6.83
C TYR A 78 -0.41 14.80 -5.84
N LEU A 79 0.55 14.00 -6.29
CA LEU A 79 1.24 13.05 -5.42
C LEU A 79 2.33 13.73 -4.60
N LYS A 80 2.32 13.49 -3.29
CA LYS A 80 3.36 13.97 -2.37
C LYS A 80 3.91 12.83 -1.53
N GLU A 81 5.24 12.83 -1.39
CA GLU A 81 5.96 11.89 -0.54
C GLU A 81 5.92 12.33 0.93
N HIS A 82 5.73 11.36 1.81
CA HIS A 82 5.83 11.51 3.26
C HIS A 82 6.72 10.41 3.83
N ARG A 83 7.61 10.79 4.76
CA ARG A 83 8.41 9.86 5.55
C ARG A 83 8.15 10.09 7.03
N LEU A 84 8.08 9.01 7.82
CA LEU A 84 7.96 9.13 9.28
C LEU A 84 9.25 9.68 9.91
N LYS A 85 10.39 9.32 9.31
CA LYS A 85 11.72 9.84 9.63
C LYS A 85 12.41 10.24 8.32
N PRO A 86 13.22 11.32 8.29
CA PRO A 86 13.84 11.82 7.06
C PRO A 86 14.65 10.77 6.29
N ASP A 87 15.40 9.95 7.00
CA ASP A 87 16.29 8.90 6.49
C ASP A 87 15.59 7.54 6.27
N SER A 88 14.30 7.43 6.56
CA SER A 88 13.56 6.18 6.39
C SER A 88 13.62 5.68 4.94
N PRO A 89 13.97 4.40 4.70
CA PRO A 89 13.88 3.82 3.37
C PRO A 89 12.45 3.57 2.92
N THR A 90 11.47 3.76 3.81
CA THR A 90 10.05 3.65 3.48
C THR A 90 9.44 5.04 3.33
N ARG A 91 8.95 5.34 2.13
CA ARG A 91 8.16 6.52 1.84
C ARG A 91 6.69 6.13 1.68
N ARG A 92 5.81 7.06 1.97
CA ARG A 92 4.37 6.93 1.75
C ARG A 92 3.93 8.03 0.82
N VAL A 93 3.03 7.71 -0.09
CA VAL A 93 2.56 8.65 -1.10
C VAL A 93 1.10 8.96 -0.85
N VAL A 94 0.82 10.26 -0.76
CA VAL A 94 -0.51 10.82 -0.48
C VAL A 94 -0.95 11.66 -1.67
N ALA A 95 -2.21 11.53 -2.07
CA ALA A 95 -2.86 12.36 -3.06
C ALA A 95 -3.36 13.64 -2.38
N MET A 96 -2.64 14.76 -2.55
CA MET A 96 -2.91 16.05 -1.88
C MET A 96 -4.24 16.69 -2.24
N CYS A 97 -4.88 16.26 -3.32
CA CYS A 97 -6.20 16.76 -3.73
C CYS A 97 -7.33 16.41 -2.75
N CYS A 98 -7.15 15.38 -1.91
CA CYS A 98 -8.12 14.92 -0.90
C CYS A 98 -7.45 14.19 0.26
N ASN A 99 -6.15 14.34 0.42
CA ASN A 99 -5.33 13.73 1.47
C ASN A 99 -5.47 12.20 1.58
N SER A 100 -5.78 11.52 0.46
CA SER A 100 -5.85 10.07 0.40
C SER A 100 -4.45 9.45 0.40
N ALA A 101 -4.15 8.61 1.38
CA ALA A 101 -2.97 7.75 1.33
C ALA A 101 -3.13 6.71 0.22
N MET A 102 -2.20 6.66 -0.74
CA MET A 102 -2.28 5.81 -1.93
C MET A 102 -1.47 4.52 -1.77
N PHE A 103 -0.22 4.63 -1.38
CA PHE A 103 0.65 3.47 -1.18
C PHE A 103 1.85 3.80 -0.29
N LEU A 104 2.47 2.77 0.24
CA LEU A 104 3.81 2.84 0.80
C LEU A 104 4.80 2.09 -0.09
N ASP A 105 5.98 2.68 -0.22
CA ASP A 105 7.08 2.19 -1.04
C ASP A 105 8.32 2.01 -0.16
N PHE A 106 8.74 0.76 0.01
CA PHE A 106 10.07 0.47 0.50
C PHE A 106 11.05 0.65 -0.67
N THR A 107 11.78 1.77 -0.70
CA THR A 107 12.58 2.18 -1.87
C THR A 107 13.60 1.14 -2.31
N LYS A 108 14.12 0.33 -1.36
CA LYS A 108 15.04 -0.78 -1.64
C LYS A 108 14.34 -2.08 -2.09
N GLY A 109 13.00 -2.11 -2.10
CA GLY A 109 12.19 -3.25 -2.50
C GLY A 109 11.75 -3.20 -3.96
N HIS A 110 11.21 -4.30 -4.43
CA HIS A 110 10.70 -4.48 -5.80
C HIS A 110 9.16 -4.39 -5.88
N TRP A 111 8.50 -4.08 -4.75
CA TRP A 111 7.04 -4.02 -4.64
C TRP A 111 6.56 -2.68 -4.08
N LEU A 112 5.29 -2.36 -4.36
CA LEU A 112 4.51 -1.35 -3.67
C LEU A 112 3.48 -2.03 -2.77
N SER A 113 3.20 -1.45 -1.62
CA SER A 113 2.09 -1.83 -0.76
C SER A 113 1.01 -0.77 -0.87
N MET A 114 0.01 -1.04 -1.70
CA MET A 114 -1.10 -0.12 -1.95
C MET A 114 -2.12 -0.24 -0.82
N TYR A 115 -2.68 0.86 -0.36
CA TYR A 115 -3.74 0.83 0.66
C TYR A 115 -4.99 0.16 0.08
N ARG A 116 -5.46 -0.90 0.73
CA ARG A 116 -6.59 -1.70 0.26
C ARG A 116 -7.87 -0.88 0.12
N SER A 117 -8.06 0.10 0.99
CA SER A 117 -9.18 1.05 0.96
C SER A 117 -9.22 1.94 -0.31
N ARG A 118 -8.17 1.93 -1.13
CA ARG A 118 -8.14 2.68 -2.40
C ARG A 118 -8.67 1.89 -3.60
N PHE A 119 -9.00 0.63 -3.42
CA PHE A 119 -9.64 -0.20 -4.44
C PHE A 119 -11.15 -0.23 -4.20
N PRO A 120 -11.94 0.65 -4.84
CA PRO A 120 -13.37 0.80 -4.57
C PRO A 120 -14.17 -0.45 -4.95
N THR A 121 -13.70 -1.19 -5.95
CA THR A 121 -14.30 -2.45 -6.40
C THR A 121 -13.20 -3.49 -6.57
N GLY A 122 -13.49 -4.74 -6.20
CA GLY A 122 -12.62 -5.87 -6.47
C GLY A 122 -11.33 -5.93 -5.64
N ALA A 123 -11.23 -5.20 -4.52
CA ALA A 123 -10.09 -5.35 -3.61
C ALA A 123 -9.96 -6.82 -3.17
N PRO A 124 -8.82 -7.49 -3.40
CA PRO A 124 -8.65 -8.88 -3.04
C PRO A 124 -8.87 -9.10 -1.53
N PRO A 125 -9.39 -10.27 -1.11
CA PRO A 125 -9.54 -10.58 0.31
C PRO A 125 -8.17 -10.58 1.02
N ILE A 126 -8.15 -10.21 2.29
CA ILE A 126 -6.94 -10.30 3.12
C ILE A 126 -6.62 -11.78 3.32
N GLU A 127 -5.37 -12.17 3.04
CA GLU A 127 -4.90 -13.56 3.15
C GLU A 127 -4.32 -13.87 4.54
N MET A 128 -3.80 -12.87 5.23
CA MET A 128 -3.14 -13.01 6.53
C MET A 128 -2.99 -11.68 7.27
N ARG A 129 -2.79 -11.75 8.57
CA ARG A 129 -2.35 -10.63 9.40
C ARG A 129 -0.87 -10.78 9.74
N VAL A 130 -0.12 -9.68 9.66
CA VAL A 130 1.33 -9.66 9.92
C VAL A 130 1.70 -8.60 10.94
N MET A 131 2.84 -8.79 11.62
CA MET A 131 3.34 -7.89 12.67
C MET A 131 2.35 -7.76 13.84
N THR A 132 1.60 -8.81 14.15
CA THR A 132 0.55 -8.76 15.16
C THR A 132 1.08 -8.63 16.59
N ASN A 133 2.38 -8.87 16.83
CA ASN A 133 3.03 -8.58 18.10
C ASN A 133 3.14 -7.07 18.40
N GLU A 134 3.06 -6.23 17.35
CA GLU A 134 3.11 -4.77 17.51
C GLU A 134 1.72 -4.12 17.53
N ARG A 135 0.63 -4.90 17.51
CA ARG A 135 -0.73 -4.35 17.59
C ARG A 135 -0.95 -3.60 18.90
N ARG A 136 -1.88 -2.66 18.88
CA ARG A 136 -2.25 -1.91 20.07
C ARG A 136 -2.70 -2.86 21.21
N VAL A 137 -2.30 -2.54 22.43
CA VAL A 137 -2.73 -3.27 23.62
C VAL A 137 -4.26 -3.25 23.72
N GLY A 138 -4.85 -4.40 24.04
CA GLY A 138 -6.30 -4.56 24.17
C GLY A 138 -7.03 -4.87 22.85
N VAL A 139 -6.35 -4.83 21.68
CA VAL A 139 -6.96 -5.23 20.42
C VAL A 139 -6.97 -6.76 20.31
N ALA A 140 -8.16 -7.36 20.31
CA ALA A 140 -8.37 -8.76 19.99
C ALA A 140 -8.47 -8.94 18.48
N LEU A 141 -7.73 -9.90 17.94
CA LEU A 141 -7.82 -10.28 16.52
C LEU A 141 -8.68 -11.54 16.40
N ALA A 142 -9.56 -11.57 15.40
CA ALA A 142 -10.35 -12.75 15.11
C ALA A 142 -9.47 -13.91 14.62
N ASP A 143 -9.93 -15.13 14.82
CA ASP A 143 -9.24 -16.36 14.38
C ASP A 143 -9.79 -16.84 13.02
N ASP A 144 -10.11 -15.90 12.15
CA ASP A 144 -10.64 -16.12 10.80
C ASP A 144 -9.54 -16.16 9.74
N LEU A 145 -8.36 -15.62 10.06
CA LEU A 145 -7.19 -15.55 9.17
C LEU A 145 -5.91 -15.89 9.94
N PRO A 146 -4.87 -16.40 9.26
CA PRO A 146 -3.58 -16.62 9.90
C PRO A 146 -3.02 -15.33 10.53
N ASN A 147 -2.75 -15.37 11.84
CA ASN A 147 -2.17 -14.29 12.61
C ASN A 147 -0.68 -14.54 12.83
N HIS A 148 0.18 -13.69 12.27
CA HIS A 148 1.65 -13.83 12.39
C HIS A 148 2.22 -12.68 13.22
N GLY A 149 2.94 -12.99 14.29
CA GLY A 149 3.61 -12.01 15.15
C GLY A 149 4.63 -11.14 14.43
N GLY A 150 5.25 -11.66 13.36
CA GLY A 150 6.15 -10.95 12.46
C GLY A 150 5.74 -11.14 11.00
N ARG A 151 6.71 -11.11 10.08
CA ARG A 151 6.49 -11.51 8.68
C ARG A 151 6.57 -13.03 8.60
N SER A 152 5.56 -13.66 8.01
CA SER A 152 5.55 -15.12 7.86
C SER A 152 6.51 -15.61 6.76
N GLY A 153 6.92 -16.88 6.82
CA GLY A 153 7.71 -17.52 5.76
C GLY A 153 6.96 -17.49 4.41
N LYS A 154 5.64 -17.71 4.41
CA LYS A 154 4.79 -17.61 3.21
C LYS A 154 4.82 -16.20 2.60
N PHE A 155 4.78 -15.15 3.44
CA PHE A 155 4.90 -13.76 3.02
C PHE A 155 6.25 -13.53 2.31
N MET A 156 7.35 -13.95 2.92
CA MET A 156 8.69 -13.78 2.35
C MET A 156 8.88 -14.58 1.07
N LEU A 157 8.39 -15.82 0.99
CA LEU A 157 8.45 -16.66 -0.20
C LEU A 157 7.72 -16.00 -1.39
N LYS A 158 6.52 -15.46 -1.19
CA LYS A 158 5.78 -14.77 -2.24
C LYS A 158 6.55 -13.53 -2.75
N LEU A 159 7.20 -12.76 -1.86
CA LEU A 159 8.05 -11.64 -2.26
C LEU A 159 9.25 -12.11 -3.09
N ILE A 160 9.98 -13.12 -2.64
CA ILE A 160 11.15 -13.65 -3.35
C ILE A 160 10.75 -14.18 -4.72
N ALA A 161 9.69 -14.99 -4.80
CA ALA A 161 9.18 -15.52 -6.06
C ALA A 161 8.80 -14.40 -7.04
N SER A 162 8.15 -13.34 -6.56
CA SER A 162 7.79 -12.19 -7.39
C SER A 162 9.03 -11.42 -7.88
N TRP A 163 10.08 -11.34 -7.06
CA TRP A 163 11.35 -10.70 -7.45
C TRP A 163 12.09 -11.49 -8.52
N ILE A 164 12.17 -12.81 -8.36
CA ILE A 164 12.73 -13.72 -9.38
C ILE A 164 11.95 -13.56 -10.69
N ALA A 165 10.62 -13.56 -10.64
CA ALA A 165 9.76 -13.34 -11.82
C ALA A 165 9.92 -11.96 -12.48
N MET A 166 10.53 -10.99 -11.80
CA MET A 166 10.95 -9.69 -12.35
C MET A 166 12.37 -9.69 -12.93
N GLY A 167 13.07 -10.81 -12.94
CA GLY A 167 14.50 -10.86 -13.30
C GLY A 167 15.37 -10.13 -12.29
N LEU A 168 15.02 -10.18 -10.99
CA LEU A 168 15.74 -9.55 -9.87
C LEU A 168 15.88 -8.02 -9.97
N ARG A 169 15.07 -7.38 -10.82
CA ARG A 169 15.07 -5.91 -11.00
C ARG A 169 14.37 -5.21 -9.83
N ARG A 170 14.71 -3.93 -9.64
CA ARG A 170 14.09 -3.05 -8.64
C ARG A 170 13.72 -1.73 -9.30
N PRO A 171 12.60 -1.68 -10.05
CA PRO A 171 12.16 -0.44 -10.68
C PRO A 171 11.93 0.65 -9.63
N GLU A 172 12.25 1.89 -9.99
CA GLU A 172 11.90 3.06 -9.18
C GLU A 172 10.57 3.62 -9.63
N ILE A 173 9.76 4.03 -8.67
CA ILE A 173 8.54 4.77 -8.94
C ILE A 173 8.87 6.26 -8.90
N THR A 174 8.83 6.90 -10.06
CA THR A 174 9.01 8.34 -10.16
C THR A 174 7.69 9.03 -9.85
N LEU A 175 7.69 9.86 -8.80
CA LEU A 175 6.61 10.81 -8.57
C LEU A 175 6.87 12.04 -9.44
N GLY A 176 5.86 12.55 -10.14
CA GLY A 176 5.99 13.77 -10.93
C GLY A 176 6.59 14.89 -10.07
N LYS A 177 7.43 15.73 -10.68
CA LYS A 177 7.91 16.94 -10.00
C LYS A 177 6.69 17.80 -9.68
N THR A 178 6.36 17.94 -8.39
CA THR A 178 5.42 18.95 -7.94
C THR A 178 5.94 20.30 -8.43
N ALA A 179 5.22 20.93 -9.36
CA ALA A 179 5.50 22.30 -9.72
C ALA A 179 5.28 23.13 -8.44
N HIS A 180 6.37 23.55 -7.79
CA HIS A 180 6.32 24.60 -6.81
C HIS A 180 5.83 25.87 -7.50
N ARG A 181 4.51 26.12 -7.47
CA ARG A 181 4.03 27.49 -7.61
C ARG A 181 4.41 28.21 -6.32
N ALA A 182 5.52 28.95 -6.38
CA ALA A 182 5.76 30.04 -5.46
C ALA A 182 4.59 31.03 -5.56
N GLN A 183 3.91 31.28 -4.48
CA GLN A 183 3.15 32.48 -4.18
C GLN A 183 3.67 33.01 -2.84
#